data_cb83abc5417fe3973d3711bc8d762cde
#
_entry.id   cb83abc5417fe3973d3711bc8d762cde
#
_cell.length_a   1.000
_cell.length_b   1.000
_cell.length_c   1.000
_cell.angle_alpha   90.00
_cell.angle_beta   90.00
_cell.angle_gamma   90.00
#
_symmetry.space_group_name_H-M   'P 1'
#
loop_
_entity.id
_entity.type
_entity.pdbx_description
1 polymer ?
#
loop_
_entity_poly.entity_id
_entity_poly.type
_entity_poly.pdbx_seq_one_letter_code
_entity_poly.pdbx_strand_id
1 'polypeptide(L)'
;MSGDVVARDHQWFEEALCEAVSLFTLKQLASSWEHSPPYPHWKDYAPAFREYAERLSGEQHRYLPLGKSVAGWYAENREVLGSSPYLREKNEFLATQLTALLEKAPGSLGAIGYLNLERSSFSKSFEAYLESWYSCCPEDIRDFAMRVISLFTRGDHDGTAAAAVTVSGGPPY
;
A
#
# COMPACT_ATOMS: atom_id res chain seq x y z
N MET A 1 28.46 1.68 -24.61
CA MET A 1 28.29 1.85 -23.17
C MET A 1 27.04 1.09 -22.80
N SER A 2 27.18 -0.17 -22.40
CA SER A 2 26.05 -0.96 -21.86
C SER A 2 25.75 -0.37 -20.50
N GLY A 3 24.63 0.35 -20.38
CA GLY A 3 24.11 0.75 -19.09
C GLY A 3 23.69 -0.53 -18.38
N ASP A 4 24.42 -0.92 -17.36
CA ASP A 4 24.01 -1.97 -16.45
C ASP A 4 22.64 -1.56 -15.87
N VAL A 5 21.59 -2.23 -16.35
CA VAL A 5 20.28 -2.15 -15.73
C VAL A 5 20.45 -2.81 -14.36
N VAL A 6 20.55 -2.01 -13.32
CA VAL A 6 20.56 -2.52 -11.94
C VAL A 6 19.27 -3.31 -11.76
N ALA A 7 19.38 -4.61 -11.54
CA ALA A 7 18.24 -5.46 -11.24
C ALA A 7 17.52 -4.89 -10.02
N ARG A 8 16.22 -4.61 -10.15
CA ARG A 8 15.36 -4.12 -9.08
C ARG A 8 14.45 -5.25 -8.65
N ASP A 9 14.98 -6.14 -7.82
CA ASP A 9 14.29 -7.35 -7.38
C ASP A 9 12.97 -7.05 -6.64
N HIS A 10 12.79 -5.81 -6.16
CA HIS A 10 11.62 -5.38 -5.39
C HIS A 10 10.74 -4.36 -6.11
N GLN A 11 10.87 -4.23 -7.44
CA GLN A 11 10.06 -3.29 -8.24
C GLN A 11 8.55 -3.56 -8.09
N TRP A 12 8.13 -4.81 -7.90
CA TRP A 12 6.74 -5.17 -7.62
C TRP A 12 6.19 -4.44 -6.38
N PHE A 13 7.02 -4.23 -5.35
CA PHE A 13 6.64 -3.49 -4.16
C PHE A 13 6.53 -1.98 -4.45
N GLU A 14 7.43 -1.44 -5.26
CA GLU A 14 7.37 -0.05 -5.71
C GLU A 14 6.07 0.22 -6.49
N GLU A 15 5.69 -0.69 -7.40
CA GLU A 15 4.43 -0.60 -8.14
C GLU A 15 3.20 -0.65 -7.20
N ALA A 16 3.20 -1.57 -6.25
CA ALA A 16 2.13 -1.66 -5.25
C ALA A 16 2.05 -0.39 -4.37
N LEU A 17 3.19 0.19 -4.01
CA LEU A 17 3.25 1.42 -3.23
C LEU A 17 2.75 2.63 -4.03
N CYS A 18 3.10 2.73 -5.31
CA CYS A 18 2.58 3.78 -6.20
C CYS A 18 1.05 3.70 -6.33
N GLU A 19 0.50 2.49 -6.51
CA GLU A 19 -0.94 2.26 -6.54
C GLU A 19 -1.61 2.64 -5.21
N ALA A 20 -0.97 2.29 -4.07
CA ALA A 20 -1.46 2.66 -2.74
C ALA A 20 -1.55 4.18 -2.54
N VAL A 21 -0.52 4.91 -2.97
CA VAL A 21 -0.50 6.38 -2.93
C VAL A 21 -1.59 6.96 -3.82
N SER A 22 -1.79 6.39 -5.00
CA SER A 22 -2.83 6.83 -5.93
C SER A 22 -4.23 6.66 -5.31
N LEU A 23 -4.52 5.48 -4.73
CA LEU A 23 -5.79 5.21 -4.08
C LEU A 23 -6.00 6.09 -2.84
N PHE A 24 -4.98 6.25 -2.01
CA PHE A 24 -5.00 7.16 -0.87
C PHE A 24 -5.28 8.60 -1.31
N THR A 25 -4.60 9.09 -2.35
CA THR A 25 -4.78 10.44 -2.87
C THR A 25 -6.20 10.66 -3.40
N LEU A 26 -6.78 9.70 -4.13
CA LEU A 26 -8.16 9.78 -4.59
C LEU A 26 -9.14 9.94 -3.43
N LYS A 27 -8.97 9.17 -2.35
CA LYS A 27 -9.80 9.28 -1.15
C LYS A 27 -9.63 10.64 -0.45
N GLN A 28 -8.40 11.16 -0.38
CA GLN A 28 -8.14 12.49 0.18
C GLN A 28 -8.75 13.59 -0.67
N LEU A 29 -8.66 13.50 -2.00
CA LEU A 29 -9.29 14.45 -2.91
C LEU A 29 -10.83 14.41 -2.80
N ALA A 30 -11.41 13.22 -2.72
CA ALA A 30 -12.84 13.06 -2.52
C ALA A 30 -13.34 13.79 -1.25
N SER A 31 -12.58 13.70 -0.16
CA SER A 31 -12.93 14.36 1.11
C SER A 31 -12.64 15.86 1.09
N SER A 32 -11.45 16.28 0.63
CA SER A 32 -11.03 17.68 0.71
C SER A 32 -11.76 18.59 -0.29
N TRP A 33 -12.00 18.11 -1.51
CA TRP A 33 -12.65 18.92 -2.55
C TRP A 33 -14.15 19.08 -2.36
N GLU A 34 -14.77 18.28 -1.52
CA GLU A 34 -16.14 18.50 -1.09
C GLU A 34 -16.31 19.85 -0.35
N HIS A 35 -15.28 20.29 0.36
CA HIS A 35 -15.30 21.48 1.20
C HIS A 35 -14.38 22.60 0.67
N SER A 36 -13.20 22.26 0.15
CA SER A 36 -12.17 23.21 -0.25
C SER A 36 -11.47 22.80 -1.55
N PRO A 37 -12.19 22.80 -2.70
CA PRO A 37 -11.57 22.55 -3.99
C PRO A 37 -10.64 23.71 -4.38
N PRO A 38 -9.58 23.46 -5.20
CA PRO A 38 -8.68 24.49 -5.72
C PRO A 38 -9.42 25.59 -6.50
N TYR A 39 -10.49 25.20 -7.18
CA TYR A 39 -11.40 26.10 -7.89
C TYR A 39 -12.85 25.74 -7.54
N PRO A 40 -13.74 26.73 -7.33
CA PRO A 40 -15.12 26.49 -6.89
C PRO A 40 -15.91 25.47 -7.73
N HIS A 41 -15.71 25.47 -9.05
CA HIS A 41 -16.38 24.55 -9.98
C HIS A 41 -15.82 23.13 -9.96
N TRP A 42 -14.69 22.88 -9.27
CA TRP A 42 -14.13 21.54 -9.13
C TRP A 42 -14.74 20.74 -7.98
N LYS A 43 -15.58 21.36 -7.18
CA LYS A 43 -16.34 20.66 -6.12
C LYS A 43 -17.12 19.45 -6.66
N ASP A 44 -17.64 19.58 -7.87
CA ASP A 44 -18.44 18.52 -8.52
C ASP A 44 -17.63 17.25 -8.87
N TYR A 45 -16.28 17.31 -8.85
CA TYR A 45 -15.44 16.14 -9.04
C TYR A 45 -15.29 15.28 -7.76
N ALA A 46 -15.57 15.82 -6.57
CA ALA A 46 -15.42 15.08 -5.32
C ALA A 46 -16.26 13.79 -5.28
N PRO A 47 -17.54 13.77 -5.71
CA PRO A 47 -18.31 12.52 -5.81
C PRO A 47 -17.69 11.52 -6.79
N ALA A 48 -17.18 11.96 -7.94
CA ALA A 48 -16.55 11.09 -8.93
C ALA A 48 -15.28 10.42 -8.38
N PHE A 49 -14.44 11.15 -7.63
CA PHE A 49 -13.27 10.57 -6.97
C PHE A 49 -13.69 9.53 -5.92
N ARG A 50 -14.75 9.79 -5.15
CA ARG A 50 -15.28 8.86 -4.15
C ARG A 50 -15.76 7.58 -4.82
N GLU A 51 -16.63 7.69 -5.81
CA GLU A 51 -17.17 6.55 -6.55
C GLU A 51 -16.04 5.71 -7.18
N TYR A 52 -15.05 6.37 -7.78
CA TYR A 52 -13.90 5.67 -8.36
C TYR A 52 -13.08 4.91 -7.31
N ALA A 53 -12.77 5.55 -6.18
CA ALA A 53 -12.04 4.92 -5.09
C ALA A 53 -12.81 3.74 -4.46
N GLU A 54 -14.13 3.88 -4.28
CA GLU A 54 -15.02 2.83 -3.76
C GLU A 54 -15.09 1.65 -4.73
N ARG A 55 -15.23 1.91 -6.03
CA ARG A 55 -15.25 0.88 -7.06
C ARG A 55 -13.95 0.07 -7.05
N LEU A 56 -12.78 0.73 -7.03
CA LEU A 56 -11.49 0.04 -6.95
C LEU A 56 -11.38 -0.77 -5.65
N SER A 57 -11.73 -0.16 -4.52
CA SER A 57 -11.66 -0.84 -3.21
C SER A 57 -12.61 -2.03 -3.11
N GLY A 58 -13.69 -2.08 -3.89
CA GLY A 58 -14.67 -3.17 -3.91
C GLY A 58 -14.27 -4.41 -4.73
N GLU A 59 -13.15 -4.37 -5.46
CA GLU A 59 -12.68 -5.50 -6.27
C GLU A 59 -12.24 -6.68 -5.39
N GLN A 60 -12.77 -7.89 -5.67
CA GLN A 60 -12.62 -9.05 -4.80
C GLN A 60 -11.16 -9.45 -4.53
N HIS A 61 -10.28 -9.34 -5.51
CA HIS A 61 -8.87 -9.70 -5.39
C HIS A 61 -8.09 -8.79 -4.43
N ARG A 62 -8.65 -7.64 -4.04
CA ARG A 62 -8.03 -6.69 -3.10
C ARG A 62 -8.22 -7.08 -1.64
N TYR A 63 -9.07 -8.06 -1.35
CA TYR A 63 -9.31 -8.50 0.03
C TYR A 63 -8.34 -9.58 0.48
N LEU A 64 -7.93 -9.49 1.73
CA LEU A 64 -7.13 -10.54 2.36
C LEU A 64 -7.99 -11.81 2.50
N PRO A 65 -7.52 -12.97 2.01
CA PRO A 65 -8.23 -14.23 2.21
C PRO A 65 -8.46 -14.52 3.70
N LEU A 66 -9.61 -15.09 4.02
CA LEU A 66 -9.99 -15.40 5.40
C LEU A 66 -8.93 -16.30 6.08
N GLY A 67 -8.51 -15.90 7.26
CA GLY A 67 -7.54 -16.66 8.05
C GLY A 67 -6.08 -16.51 7.60
N LYS A 68 -5.78 -15.61 6.65
CA LYS A 68 -4.42 -15.31 6.23
C LYS A 68 -3.94 -13.94 6.72
N SER A 69 -2.64 -13.85 6.99
CA SER A 69 -1.94 -12.58 7.14
C SER A 69 -1.32 -12.14 5.81
N VAL A 70 -0.94 -10.87 5.71
CA VAL A 70 -0.16 -10.39 4.56
C VAL A 70 1.21 -11.09 4.50
N ALA A 71 1.81 -11.37 5.65
CA ALA A 71 3.06 -12.13 5.72
C ALA A 71 2.91 -13.54 5.13
N GLY A 72 1.84 -14.26 5.49
CA GLY A 72 1.52 -15.58 4.93
C GLY A 72 1.24 -15.51 3.43
N TRP A 73 0.45 -14.52 2.99
CA TRP A 73 0.21 -14.29 1.58
C TRP A 73 1.50 -13.99 0.81
N TYR A 74 2.38 -13.15 1.37
CA TYR A 74 3.68 -12.85 0.77
C TYR A 74 4.57 -14.10 0.65
N ALA A 75 4.65 -14.91 1.69
CA ALA A 75 5.44 -16.14 1.68
C ALA A 75 5.02 -17.09 0.53
N GLU A 76 3.72 -17.18 0.24
CA GLU A 76 3.18 -18.00 -0.86
C GLU A 76 3.42 -17.37 -2.25
N ASN A 77 3.59 -16.05 -2.34
CA ASN A 77 3.65 -15.34 -3.62
C ASN A 77 5.05 -14.78 -3.94
N ARG A 78 6.03 -14.84 -3.05
CA ARG A 78 7.33 -14.16 -3.19
C ARG A 78 8.08 -14.52 -4.48
N GLU A 79 8.02 -15.78 -4.92
CA GLU A 79 8.72 -16.22 -6.13
C GLU A 79 8.11 -15.60 -7.39
N VAL A 80 6.79 -15.59 -7.49
CA VAL A 80 6.10 -15.01 -8.64
C VAL A 80 6.21 -13.49 -8.64
N LEU A 81 6.20 -12.84 -7.48
CA LEU A 81 6.43 -11.39 -7.34
C LEU A 81 7.83 -11.01 -7.82
N GLY A 82 8.85 -11.80 -7.47
CA GLY A 82 10.23 -11.60 -7.96
C GLY A 82 10.38 -11.85 -9.47
N SER A 83 9.49 -12.60 -10.10
CA SER A 83 9.55 -12.90 -11.53
C SER A 83 9.00 -11.78 -12.43
N SER A 84 8.09 -10.95 -11.92
CA SER A 84 7.49 -9.84 -12.67
C SER A 84 6.98 -8.74 -11.73
N PRO A 85 7.35 -7.47 -11.98
CA PRO A 85 6.83 -6.35 -11.21
C PRO A 85 5.38 -5.97 -11.58
N TYR A 86 4.84 -6.47 -12.69
CA TYR A 86 3.57 -6.03 -13.26
C TYR A 86 2.42 -7.03 -13.07
N LEU A 87 2.41 -7.71 -11.92
CA LEU A 87 1.35 -8.64 -11.53
C LEU A 87 0.16 -7.86 -10.95
N ARG A 88 -0.66 -7.32 -11.81
CA ARG A 88 -1.70 -6.34 -11.49
C ARG A 88 -2.51 -6.69 -10.25
N GLU A 89 -3.19 -7.83 -10.22
CA GLU A 89 -4.05 -8.20 -9.08
C GLU A 89 -3.27 -8.34 -7.76
N LYS A 90 -2.01 -8.80 -7.82
CA LYS A 90 -1.15 -8.92 -6.63
C LYS A 90 -0.68 -7.56 -6.13
N ASN A 91 -0.33 -6.66 -7.05
CA ASN A 91 0.05 -5.29 -6.71
C ASN A 91 -1.15 -4.54 -6.14
N GLU A 92 -2.34 -4.67 -6.73
CA GLU A 92 -3.58 -4.05 -6.27
C GLU A 92 -4.03 -4.59 -4.90
N PHE A 93 -3.88 -5.90 -4.64
CA PHE A 93 -4.08 -6.48 -3.32
C PHE A 93 -3.19 -5.80 -2.28
N LEU A 94 -1.87 -5.79 -2.53
CA LEU A 94 -0.92 -5.20 -1.59
C LEU A 94 -1.13 -3.69 -1.44
N ALA A 95 -1.41 -2.98 -2.53
CA ALA A 95 -1.74 -1.56 -2.51
C ALA A 95 -2.89 -1.24 -1.56
N THR A 96 -3.92 -2.08 -1.52
CA THR A 96 -5.05 -1.90 -0.60
C THR A 96 -4.63 -2.01 0.87
N GLN A 97 -3.74 -2.96 1.19
CA GLN A 97 -3.20 -3.11 2.55
C GLN A 97 -2.32 -1.90 2.95
N LEU A 98 -1.49 -1.42 2.03
CA LEU A 98 -0.64 -0.24 2.23
C LEU A 98 -1.48 1.05 2.35
N THR A 99 -2.54 1.19 1.56
CA THR A 99 -3.48 2.32 1.67
C THR A 99 -4.08 2.41 3.06
N ALA A 100 -4.50 1.27 3.64
CA ALA A 100 -5.03 1.24 5.00
C ALA A 100 -4.01 1.69 6.07
N LEU A 101 -2.71 1.49 5.83
CA LEU A 101 -1.65 2.03 6.70
C LEU A 101 -1.49 3.55 6.53
N LEU A 102 -1.55 4.06 5.29
CA LEU A 102 -1.48 5.49 5.00
C LEU A 102 -2.67 6.25 5.60
N GLU A 103 -3.87 5.68 5.54
CA GLU A 103 -5.08 6.26 6.15
C GLU A 103 -4.96 6.43 7.67
N LYS A 104 -4.24 5.52 8.33
CA LYS A 104 -3.98 5.60 9.79
C LYS A 104 -2.90 6.62 10.16
N ALA A 105 -2.04 6.98 9.24
CA ALA A 105 -0.91 7.87 9.46
C ALA A 105 -0.62 8.76 8.23
N PRO A 106 -1.55 9.65 7.82
CA PRO A 106 -1.42 10.42 6.58
C PRO A 106 -0.19 11.33 6.56
N GLY A 107 0.28 11.79 7.72
CA GLY A 107 1.51 12.58 7.85
C GLY A 107 2.79 11.83 7.46
N SER A 108 2.73 10.51 7.41
CA SER A 108 3.89 9.67 7.07
C SER A 108 4.08 9.45 5.57
N LEU A 109 3.27 10.06 4.70
CA LEU A 109 3.42 9.95 3.24
C LEU A 109 4.83 10.36 2.77
N GLY A 110 5.45 11.32 3.46
CA GLY A 110 6.83 11.75 3.19
C GLY A 110 7.88 10.63 3.30
N ALA A 111 7.61 9.56 4.05
CA ALA A 111 8.52 8.42 4.17
C ALA A 111 8.80 7.73 2.82
N ILE A 112 7.86 7.80 1.88
CA ILE A 112 7.98 7.19 0.55
C ILE A 112 9.14 7.80 -0.23
N GLY A 113 9.43 9.09 -0.05
CA GLY A 113 10.56 9.77 -0.68
C GLY A 113 11.94 9.24 -0.26
N TYR A 114 12.00 8.45 0.79
CA TYR A 114 13.23 7.84 1.31
C TYR A 114 13.43 6.38 0.86
N LEU A 115 12.45 5.80 0.18
CA LEU A 115 12.60 4.51 -0.47
C LEU A 115 13.68 4.63 -1.56
N ASN A 116 14.52 3.61 -1.70
CA ASN A 116 15.56 3.56 -2.74
C ASN A 116 16.72 4.59 -2.62
N LEU A 117 16.87 5.27 -1.51
CA LEU A 117 18.05 6.12 -1.30
C LEU A 117 19.34 5.30 -1.22
N GLU A 118 19.29 4.12 -0.63
CA GLU A 118 20.42 3.20 -0.58
C GLU A 118 20.34 2.17 -1.71
N ARG A 119 21.05 2.43 -2.82
CA ARG A 119 21.03 1.57 -4.01
C ARG A 119 21.56 0.15 -3.77
N SER A 120 22.41 -0.06 -2.77
CA SER A 120 22.94 -1.37 -2.41
C SER A 120 21.86 -2.32 -1.86
N SER A 121 20.69 -1.81 -1.49
CA SER A 121 19.58 -2.61 -0.98
C SER A 121 18.80 -3.35 -2.08
N PHE A 122 18.91 -2.92 -3.35
CA PHE A 122 18.08 -3.43 -4.46
C PHE A 122 18.25 -4.93 -4.75
N SER A 123 19.42 -5.49 -4.47
CA SER A 123 19.75 -6.91 -4.65
C SER A 123 19.79 -7.70 -3.34
N LYS A 124 19.35 -7.11 -2.24
CA LYS A 124 19.25 -7.78 -0.93
C LYS A 124 17.91 -8.51 -0.80
N SER A 125 17.73 -9.24 0.30
CA SER A 125 16.40 -9.78 0.62
C SER A 125 15.38 -8.66 0.78
N PHE A 126 14.10 -8.96 0.62
CA PHE A 126 13.03 -7.97 0.76
C PHE A 126 13.00 -7.37 2.16
N GLU A 127 13.27 -8.18 3.18
CA GLU A 127 13.38 -7.73 4.57
C GLU A 127 14.50 -6.68 4.73
N ALA A 128 15.70 -6.98 4.21
CA ALA A 128 16.83 -6.04 4.25
C ALA A 128 16.57 -4.77 3.43
N TYR A 129 15.80 -4.87 2.34
CA TYR A 129 15.35 -3.73 1.56
C TYR A 129 14.42 -2.81 2.36
N LEU A 130 13.45 -3.36 3.08
CA LEU A 130 12.56 -2.62 3.96
C LEU A 130 13.28 -2.00 5.17
N GLU A 131 14.24 -2.73 5.76
CA GLU A 131 15.08 -2.21 6.87
C GLU A 131 15.95 -1.04 6.41
N SER A 132 16.51 -1.12 5.19
CA SER A 132 17.24 -0.01 4.59
C SER A 132 16.36 1.22 4.41
N TRP A 133 15.13 1.05 3.92
CA TRP A 133 14.16 2.13 3.84
C TRP A 133 13.88 2.76 5.20
N TYR A 134 13.56 1.94 6.20
CA TYR A 134 13.34 2.42 7.57
C TYR A 134 14.53 3.23 8.10
N SER A 135 15.75 2.74 7.88
CA SER A 135 16.98 3.40 8.34
C SER A 135 17.25 4.73 7.65
N CYS A 136 16.82 4.88 6.39
CA CYS A 136 16.93 6.13 5.65
C CYS A 136 15.88 7.18 6.05
N CYS A 137 14.77 6.76 6.66
CA CYS A 137 13.70 7.68 7.05
C CYS A 137 14.08 8.52 8.28
N PRO A 138 13.79 9.84 8.30
CA PRO A 138 13.78 10.65 9.49
C PRO A 138 12.89 10.07 10.60
N GLU A 139 13.22 10.36 11.85
CA GLU A 139 12.57 9.75 13.01
C GLU A 139 11.07 10.05 13.09
N ASP A 140 10.68 11.25 12.73
CA ASP A 140 9.30 11.74 12.77
C ASP A 140 8.35 11.10 11.74
N ILE A 141 8.89 10.50 10.67
CA ILE A 141 8.09 9.89 9.60
C ILE A 141 8.35 8.40 9.38
N ARG A 142 9.34 7.79 10.06
CA ARG A 142 9.71 6.37 9.88
C ARG A 142 8.66 5.37 10.36
N ASP A 143 7.64 5.82 11.13
CA ASP A 143 6.58 4.95 11.64
C ASP A 143 5.84 4.21 10.52
N PHE A 144 5.66 4.84 9.36
CA PHE A 144 5.05 4.16 8.21
C PHE A 144 5.91 2.98 7.72
N ALA A 145 7.22 3.18 7.53
CA ALA A 145 8.12 2.10 7.12
C ALA A 145 8.13 0.96 8.16
N MET A 146 8.10 1.27 9.46
CA MET A 146 8.00 0.27 10.52
C MET A 146 6.70 -0.52 10.46
N ARG A 147 5.55 0.15 10.20
CA ARG A 147 4.26 -0.53 10.02
C ARG A 147 4.26 -1.45 8.82
N VAL A 148 4.90 -1.03 7.71
CA VAL A 148 5.06 -1.87 6.52
C VAL A 148 5.91 -3.10 6.85
N ILE A 149 7.06 -2.96 7.52
CA ILE A 149 7.86 -4.08 7.98
C ILE A 149 7.00 -5.05 8.82
N SER A 150 6.25 -4.50 9.78
CA SER A 150 5.37 -5.30 10.65
C SER A 150 4.30 -6.07 9.87
N LEU A 151 3.81 -5.50 8.76
CA LEU A 151 2.81 -6.15 7.89
C LEU A 151 3.33 -7.44 7.26
N PHE A 152 4.64 -7.48 6.93
CA PHE A 152 5.29 -8.62 6.30
C PHE A 152 5.93 -9.60 7.28
N THR A 153 6.07 -9.23 8.56
CA THR A 153 6.74 -10.07 9.58
C THR A 153 5.77 -10.74 10.54
N ARG A 154 4.54 -10.22 10.70
CA ARG A 154 3.55 -10.83 11.58
C ARG A 154 2.89 -12.01 10.89
N GLY A 155 3.23 -13.22 11.35
CA GLY A 155 2.66 -14.47 10.85
C GLY A 155 1.21 -14.71 11.30
N ASP A 156 0.59 -15.76 10.75
CA ASP A 156 -0.82 -16.14 10.96
C ASP A 156 -1.16 -16.54 12.42
N HIS A 157 -0.18 -16.60 13.32
CA HIS A 157 -0.36 -17.04 14.71
C HIS A 157 -0.62 -15.90 15.71
N ASP A 158 -0.53 -14.64 15.33
CA ASP A 158 -0.88 -13.50 16.20
C ASP A 158 -2.37 -13.14 16.01
N GLY A 159 -3.23 -14.09 16.35
CA GLY A 159 -4.68 -13.92 16.36
C GLY A 159 -5.15 -12.97 17.46
N THR A 160 -4.86 -11.67 17.34
CA THR A 160 -5.58 -10.66 18.13
C THR A 160 -5.64 -9.34 17.35
N ALA A 161 -6.85 -9.03 16.88
CA ALA A 161 -7.32 -7.70 16.47
C ALA A 161 -6.73 -7.07 15.19
N ALA A 162 -6.93 -7.68 14.02
CA ALA A 162 -7.28 -6.89 12.87
C ALA A 162 -8.81 -6.71 12.89
N ALA A 163 -9.29 -5.49 13.10
CA ALA A 163 -10.71 -5.19 13.12
C ALA A 163 -11.32 -5.61 11.77
N ALA A 164 -12.08 -6.70 11.81
CA ALA A 164 -12.99 -7.06 10.74
C ALA A 164 -13.93 -5.87 10.54
N VAL A 165 -13.91 -5.27 9.36
CA VAL A 165 -15.00 -4.42 8.90
C VAL A 165 -16.18 -5.35 8.70
N THR A 166 -16.98 -5.53 9.77
CA THR A 166 -18.28 -6.17 9.70
C THR A 166 -19.19 -5.23 8.91
N VAL A 167 -19.48 -5.65 7.68
CA VAL A 167 -20.61 -5.08 6.92
C VAL A 167 -21.85 -5.54 7.70
N SER A 168 -22.42 -4.62 8.47
CA SER A 168 -23.72 -4.77 9.09
C SER A 168 -24.75 -4.83 7.97
N GLY A 169 -25.24 -6.05 7.68
CA GLY A 169 -26.40 -6.25 6.83
C GLY A 169 -27.62 -5.66 7.50
N GLY A 170 -28.20 -4.61 6.90
CA GLY A 170 -29.53 -4.12 7.25
C GLY A 170 -30.59 -5.15 6.85
N PRO A 171 -31.72 -5.22 7.58
CA PRO A 171 -32.78 -6.20 7.30
C PRO A 171 -33.56 -5.84 6.04
N PRO A 172 -34.18 -6.87 5.41
CA PRO A 172 -35.00 -6.68 4.22
C PRO A 172 -36.39 -6.12 4.60
N TYR A 173 -36.73 -5.03 3.99
CA TYR A 173 -38.13 -4.64 3.75
C TYR A 173 -38.22 -3.98 2.37
#